data_c3e6775cb47e4ec56863ba2f152fb4ca
#
_entry.id   c3e6775cb47e4ec56863ba2f152fb4ca
#
_cell.length_a   1.000
_cell.length_b   1.000
_cell.length_c   1.000
_cell.angle_alpha   90.00
_cell.angle_beta   90.00
_cell.angle_gamma   90.00
#
_symmetry.space_group_name_H-M   'P 1'
#
loop_
_entity.id
_entity.type
_entity.pdbx_description
1 polymer ?
#
loop_
_entity_poly.entity_id
_entity_poly.type
_entity_poly.pdbx_seq_one_letter_code
_entity_poly.pdbx_strand_id
1 'polypeptide(L)'
;AAPFLWAFLLILVWGAPISAQTSTPFPQPTELQQGPPLTNQEYVALLYQLPKHPEERDRLIDQIRKRGIAFQLTPGILSLTATKSGNDLLLRHTLEEANRRRVNPALAVRPSAAEAAELLERTRKATLGAAQQMPDYLVKQQITRSRAIGTTSNWNVYDRLSIAVSYRQNVGEQYKLLSVNGMPPNVDEQEGSNYGEKIGGTTSSGEYVSMLVQLFETATQAEFEAVDTDTLRTRRTVVYEYSVKRELSKQTLQFQAGIDASPVETIVGYRGRIWVDREDNRVLRLETISVEIPPDFPITAARSVIDYEWVAINEVSHLLPSRALIELTSRLGSRTEQTRNDILFRGYRKFG
;
A
#
# COMPACT_ATOMS: atom_id res chain seq x y z
N ALA A 1 30.76 9.27 54.49
CA ALA A 1 31.30 9.76 53.24
C ALA A 1 32.40 8.79 52.78
N ALA A 2 32.12 7.91 51.88
CA ALA A 2 33.10 7.07 51.19
C ALA A 2 32.85 7.15 49.68
N PRO A 3 33.86 7.38 48.86
CA PRO A 3 33.70 7.48 47.43
C PRO A 3 33.71 6.09 46.77
N PHE A 4 32.75 5.85 45.88
CA PHE A 4 32.73 4.68 45.01
C PHE A 4 33.71 4.89 43.83
N LEU A 5 34.70 3.97 43.78
CA LEU A 5 35.59 3.81 42.64
C LEU A 5 34.86 3.03 41.52
N TRP A 6 34.75 3.59 40.32
CA TRP A 6 34.37 2.90 39.09
C TRP A 6 35.65 2.35 38.44
N ALA A 7 35.76 1.04 38.38
CA ALA A 7 36.79 0.35 37.61
C ALA A 7 36.31 0.21 36.16
N PHE A 8 36.99 0.88 35.20
CA PHE A 8 36.85 0.67 33.77
C PHE A 8 37.58 -0.61 33.38
N LEU A 9 36.83 -1.61 32.91
CA LEU A 9 37.40 -2.81 32.30
C LEU A 9 37.56 -2.55 30.79
N LEU A 10 38.78 -2.33 30.32
CA LEU A 10 39.14 -2.24 28.92
C LEU A 10 39.23 -3.64 28.32
N ILE A 11 38.20 -4.06 27.56
CA ILE A 11 38.28 -5.29 26.76
C ILE A 11 38.85 -4.91 25.38
N LEU A 12 40.10 -5.29 25.17
CA LEU A 12 40.74 -5.28 23.84
C LEU A 12 40.16 -6.43 23.01
N VAL A 13 39.21 -6.14 22.14
CA VAL A 13 38.75 -7.08 21.13
C VAL A 13 39.65 -6.96 19.92
N TRP A 14 40.41 -8.00 19.65
CA TRP A 14 41.14 -8.17 18.40
C TRP A 14 40.15 -8.31 17.26
N GLY A 15 40.14 -7.30 16.39
CA GLY A 15 39.34 -7.33 15.18
C GLY A 15 39.88 -8.32 14.17
N ALA A 16 39.18 -9.41 13.93
CA ALA A 16 39.30 -10.15 12.69
C ALA A 16 38.70 -9.30 11.56
N PRO A 17 39.26 -9.28 10.33
CA PRO A 17 38.67 -8.56 9.24
C PRO A 17 37.33 -9.22 8.90
N ILE A 18 36.23 -8.52 9.20
CA ILE A 18 34.91 -8.84 8.68
C ILE A 18 35.00 -8.63 7.16
N SER A 19 35.04 -9.72 6.42
CA SER A 19 34.83 -9.69 4.97
C SER A 19 33.51 -8.98 4.73
N ALA A 20 33.58 -7.79 4.13
CA ALA A 20 32.41 -7.07 3.64
C ALA A 20 31.68 -8.03 2.69
N GLN A 21 30.59 -8.62 3.15
CA GLN A 21 29.61 -9.19 2.25
C GLN A 21 29.11 -8.02 1.41
N THR A 22 29.52 -8.00 0.16
CA THR A 22 28.96 -7.12 -0.86
C THR A 22 27.45 -7.36 -0.85
N SER A 23 26.72 -6.45 -0.21
CA SER A 23 25.30 -6.32 -0.41
C SER A 23 25.12 -6.27 -1.91
N THR A 24 24.42 -7.26 -2.47
CA THR A 24 23.96 -7.24 -3.86
C THR A 24 23.29 -5.89 -4.04
N PRO A 25 23.76 -5.02 -4.96
CA PRO A 25 23.09 -3.76 -5.22
C PRO A 25 21.66 -4.13 -5.60
N PHE A 26 20.67 -3.41 -5.04
CA PHE A 26 19.32 -3.44 -5.58
C PHE A 26 19.46 -3.44 -7.10
N PRO A 27 18.73 -4.32 -7.84
CA PRO A 27 18.81 -4.28 -9.27
C PRO A 27 18.51 -2.83 -9.66
N GLN A 28 19.56 -2.13 -10.09
CA GLN A 28 19.42 -0.83 -10.73
C GLN A 28 18.31 -1.00 -11.73
N PRO A 29 17.36 -0.07 -11.88
CA PRO A 29 16.38 -0.16 -12.94
C PRO A 29 17.20 -0.29 -14.22
N THR A 30 17.40 -1.52 -14.65
CA THR A 30 17.97 -1.77 -15.98
C THR A 30 17.08 -0.95 -16.88
N GLU A 31 17.67 -0.04 -17.65
CA GLU A 31 17.01 0.60 -18.78
C GLU A 31 16.47 -0.54 -19.65
N LEU A 32 15.30 -1.02 -19.26
CA LEU A 32 14.57 -1.99 -20.07
C LEU A 32 14.29 -1.22 -21.35
N GLN A 33 14.92 -1.63 -22.42
CA GLN A 33 14.64 -1.17 -23.76
C GLN A 33 13.14 -0.94 -23.85
N GLN A 34 12.76 0.32 -23.98
CA GLN A 34 11.36 0.70 -24.20
C GLN A 34 10.99 0.08 -25.55
N GLY A 35 10.49 -1.15 -25.52
CA GLY A 35 9.91 -1.78 -26.68
C GLY A 35 8.71 -0.94 -27.18
N PRO A 36 8.19 -1.18 -28.38
CA PRO A 36 7.01 -0.51 -28.86
C PRO A 36 5.84 -0.73 -27.90
N PRO A 37 4.86 0.21 -27.86
CA PRO A 37 3.67 0.06 -27.01
C PRO A 37 2.99 -1.29 -27.24
N LEU A 38 2.45 -1.88 -26.16
CA LEU A 38 1.75 -3.17 -26.22
C LEU A 38 0.58 -3.12 -27.20
N THR A 39 0.56 -4.00 -28.16
CA THR A 39 -0.60 -4.19 -29.05
C THR A 39 -1.74 -4.86 -28.29
N ASN A 40 -2.96 -4.74 -28.80
CA ASN A 40 -4.11 -5.45 -28.23
C ASN A 40 -3.90 -6.97 -28.21
N GLN A 41 -3.33 -7.54 -29.26
CA GLN A 41 -3.07 -8.96 -29.38
C GLN A 41 -2.05 -9.43 -28.33
N GLU A 42 -0.93 -8.70 -28.17
CA GLU A 42 0.09 -9.01 -27.13
C GLU A 42 -0.51 -8.94 -25.73
N TYR A 43 -1.23 -7.85 -25.44
CA TYR A 43 -1.87 -7.65 -24.14
C TYR A 43 -2.83 -8.80 -23.81
N VAL A 44 -3.74 -9.14 -24.73
CA VAL A 44 -4.70 -10.22 -24.53
C VAL A 44 -4.01 -11.56 -24.37
N ALA A 45 -2.96 -11.85 -25.14
CA ALA A 45 -2.17 -13.09 -24.99
C ALA A 45 -1.55 -13.19 -23.58
N LEU A 46 -0.93 -12.13 -23.07
CA LEU A 46 -0.36 -12.08 -21.72
C LEU A 46 -1.45 -12.21 -20.65
N LEU A 47 -2.58 -11.54 -20.84
CA LEU A 47 -3.69 -11.59 -19.91
C LEU A 47 -4.27 -13.02 -19.75
N TYR A 48 -4.33 -13.79 -20.84
CA TYR A 48 -4.80 -15.18 -20.81
C TYR A 48 -3.83 -16.14 -20.10
N GLN A 49 -2.59 -15.74 -19.86
CA GLN A 49 -1.65 -16.51 -19.04
C GLN A 49 -1.91 -16.36 -17.54
N LEU A 50 -2.44 -15.22 -17.09
CA LEU A 50 -2.57 -14.90 -15.66
C LEU A 50 -3.33 -15.94 -14.83
N PRO A 51 -4.42 -16.60 -15.31
CA PRO A 51 -5.08 -17.64 -14.53
C PRO A 51 -4.21 -18.87 -14.27
N LYS A 52 -3.21 -19.13 -15.12
CA LYS A 52 -2.27 -20.24 -14.97
C LYS A 52 -0.95 -19.81 -14.34
N HIS A 53 -0.56 -18.56 -14.58
CA HIS A 53 0.68 -17.95 -14.14
C HIS A 53 0.42 -16.60 -13.46
N PRO A 54 -0.25 -16.57 -12.29
CA PRO A 54 -0.59 -15.34 -11.59
C PRO A 54 0.63 -14.53 -11.16
N GLU A 55 1.80 -15.14 -11.04
CA GLU A 55 3.10 -14.50 -10.80
C GLU A 55 3.53 -13.56 -11.93
N GLU A 56 3.04 -13.77 -13.16
CA GLU A 56 3.33 -12.89 -14.31
C GLU A 56 2.56 -11.57 -14.27
N ARG A 57 1.64 -11.40 -13.33
CA ARG A 57 0.82 -10.19 -13.21
C ARG A 57 1.66 -8.92 -12.99
N ASP A 58 2.60 -8.95 -12.06
CA ASP A 58 3.43 -7.79 -11.75
C ASP A 58 4.32 -7.43 -12.95
N ARG A 59 4.81 -8.45 -13.66
CA ARG A 59 5.54 -8.26 -14.91
C ARG A 59 4.69 -7.61 -16.00
N LEU A 60 3.42 -8.00 -16.13
CA LEU A 60 2.49 -7.37 -17.08
C LEU A 60 2.24 -5.89 -16.70
N ILE A 61 2.05 -5.59 -15.42
CA ILE A 61 1.93 -4.23 -14.91
C ILE A 61 3.17 -3.40 -15.29
N ASP A 62 4.36 -3.92 -15.05
CA ASP A 62 5.62 -3.25 -15.39
C ASP A 62 5.77 -3.02 -16.90
N GLN A 63 5.36 -3.98 -17.74
CA GLN A 63 5.38 -3.81 -19.19
C GLN A 63 4.43 -2.69 -19.64
N ILE A 64 3.21 -2.63 -19.09
CA ILE A 64 2.26 -1.58 -19.42
C ILE A 64 2.81 -0.20 -18.99
N ARG A 65 3.42 -0.10 -17.82
CA ARG A 65 4.02 1.14 -17.30
C ARG A 65 5.16 1.63 -18.19
N LYS A 66 6.04 0.73 -18.63
CA LYS A 66 7.23 1.06 -19.41
C LYS A 66 6.93 1.31 -20.89
N ARG A 67 6.10 0.48 -21.50
CA ARG A 67 5.81 0.53 -22.94
C ARG A 67 4.56 1.32 -23.28
N GLY A 68 3.61 1.44 -22.37
CA GLY A 68 2.27 1.95 -22.67
C GLY A 68 1.44 0.94 -23.47
N ILE A 69 0.30 1.40 -24.02
CA ILE A 69 -0.61 0.59 -24.84
C ILE A 69 -0.86 1.28 -26.19
N ALA A 70 -0.93 0.49 -27.26
CA ALA A 70 -1.23 0.96 -28.63
C ALA A 70 -2.72 0.84 -28.99
N PHE A 71 -3.55 0.30 -28.10
CA PHE A 71 -4.97 0.04 -28.35
C PHE A 71 -5.88 0.92 -27.50
N GLN A 72 -7.13 1.07 -27.95
CA GLN A 72 -8.16 1.78 -27.19
C GLN A 72 -8.66 0.90 -26.04
N LEU A 73 -8.73 1.48 -24.84
CA LEU A 73 -9.30 0.81 -23.67
C LEU A 73 -10.83 0.84 -23.75
N THR A 74 -11.41 -0.29 -24.11
CA THR A 74 -12.87 -0.47 -24.23
C THR A 74 -13.44 -1.15 -22.97
N PRO A 75 -14.78 -1.03 -22.73
CA PRO A 75 -15.44 -1.78 -21.67
C PRO A 75 -15.19 -3.31 -21.76
N GLY A 76 -15.13 -3.84 -22.99
CA GLY A 76 -14.83 -5.27 -23.23
C GLY A 76 -13.43 -5.67 -22.75
N ILE A 77 -12.41 -4.85 -23.00
CA ILE A 77 -11.06 -5.10 -22.49
C ILE A 77 -11.01 -4.98 -20.97
N LEU A 78 -11.68 -3.99 -20.38
CA LEU A 78 -11.77 -3.87 -18.91
C LEU A 78 -12.46 -5.08 -18.27
N SER A 79 -13.57 -5.55 -18.86
CA SER A 79 -14.25 -6.75 -18.38
C SER A 79 -13.40 -8.01 -18.51
N LEU A 80 -12.69 -8.17 -19.64
CA LEU A 80 -11.76 -9.28 -19.85
C LEU A 80 -10.60 -9.23 -18.84
N THR A 81 -10.03 -8.05 -18.62
CA THR A 81 -8.99 -7.81 -17.62
C THR A 81 -9.47 -8.22 -16.23
N ALA A 82 -10.64 -7.74 -15.81
CA ALA A 82 -11.22 -8.09 -14.53
C ALA A 82 -11.39 -9.61 -14.37
N THR A 83 -11.93 -10.28 -15.40
CA THR A 83 -12.16 -11.72 -15.38
C THR A 83 -10.85 -12.52 -15.30
N LYS A 84 -9.83 -12.14 -16.07
CA LYS A 84 -8.58 -12.92 -16.17
C LYS A 84 -7.59 -12.62 -15.04
N SER A 85 -7.65 -11.43 -14.45
CA SER A 85 -6.79 -11.02 -13.34
C SER A 85 -7.43 -11.21 -11.95
N GLY A 86 -8.64 -11.76 -11.87
CA GLY A 86 -9.37 -11.85 -10.60
C GLY A 86 -9.74 -10.48 -10.02
N ASN A 87 -10.19 -9.54 -10.86
CA ASN A 87 -10.48 -8.16 -10.49
C ASN A 87 -9.29 -7.43 -9.85
N ASP A 88 -8.09 -7.63 -10.41
CA ASP A 88 -6.90 -6.94 -9.94
C ASP A 88 -7.01 -5.43 -10.16
N LEU A 89 -7.05 -4.70 -9.05
CA LEU A 89 -7.26 -3.25 -9.09
C LEU A 89 -6.02 -2.53 -9.61
N LEU A 90 -4.81 -3.02 -9.26
CA LEU A 90 -3.56 -2.41 -9.69
C LEU A 90 -3.38 -2.53 -11.21
N LEU A 91 -3.63 -3.71 -11.78
CA LEU A 91 -3.58 -3.91 -13.24
C LEU A 91 -4.62 -3.03 -13.95
N ARG A 92 -5.82 -2.92 -13.40
CA ARG A 92 -6.86 -2.04 -13.94
C ARG A 92 -6.42 -0.57 -13.93
N HIS A 93 -5.92 -0.07 -12.79
CA HIS A 93 -5.42 1.31 -12.68
C HIS A 93 -4.28 1.57 -13.67
N THR A 94 -3.35 0.63 -13.80
CA THR A 94 -2.23 0.75 -14.74
C THR A 94 -2.69 0.84 -16.19
N LEU A 95 -3.71 0.09 -16.58
CA LEU A 95 -4.32 0.20 -17.91
C LEU A 95 -5.02 1.54 -18.12
N GLU A 96 -5.81 1.98 -17.15
CA GLU A 96 -6.51 3.27 -17.22
C GLU A 96 -5.51 4.42 -17.32
N GLU A 97 -4.41 4.37 -16.57
CA GLU A 97 -3.29 5.30 -16.62
C GLU A 97 -2.62 5.31 -18.01
N ALA A 98 -2.25 4.14 -18.54
CA ALA A 98 -1.66 4.03 -19.87
C ALA A 98 -2.60 4.55 -20.97
N ASN A 99 -3.92 4.31 -20.86
CA ASN A 99 -4.90 4.83 -21.80
C ASN A 99 -5.03 6.36 -21.72
N ARG A 100 -4.99 6.96 -20.53
CA ARG A 100 -5.00 8.43 -20.38
C ARG A 100 -3.80 9.06 -21.09
N ARG A 101 -2.60 8.48 -20.92
CA ARG A 101 -1.39 8.94 -21.61
C ARG A 101 -1.48 8.77 -23.13
N ARG A 102 -2.01 7.66 -23.58
CA ARG A 102 -2.22 7.40 -25.03
C ARG A 102 -3.17 8.40 -25.66
N VAL A 103 -4.29 8.72 -24.99
CA VAL A 103 -5.30 9.66 -25.51
C VAL A 103 -4.81 11.12 -25.45
N ASN A 104 -4.03 11.45 -24.42
CA ASN A 104 -3.45 12.78 -24.27
C ASN A 104 -1.95 12.68 -23.96
N PRO A 105 -1.08 12.61 -24.98
CA PRO A 105 0.37 12.50 -24.78
C PRO A 105 0.98 13.67 -23.98
N ALA A 106 0.31 14.84 -23.95
CA ALA A 106 0.78 15.96 -23.13
C ALA A 106 0.77 15.64 -21.63
N LEU A 107 -0.04 14.67 -21.18
CA LEU A 107 -0.03 14.17 -19.82
C LEU A 107 1.21 13.32 -19.51
N ALA A 108 1.91 12.81 -20.53
CA ALA A 108 3.13 12.02 -20.37
C ALA A 108 4.40 12.88 -20.25
N VAL A 109 4.26 14.20 -20.37
CA VAL A 109 5.41 15.11 -20.22
C VAL A 109 5.78 15.21 -18.75
N ARG A 110 6.93 14.64 -18.42
CA ARG A 110 7.48 14.67 -17.06
C ARG A 110 7.92 16.09 -16.68
N PRO A 111 7.78 16.48 -15.42
CA PRO A 111 8.41 17.70 -14.92
C PRO A 111 9.94 17.56 -15.01
N SER A 112 10.63 18.69 -15.03
CA SER A 112 12.09 18.68 -14.84
C SER A 112 12.44 18.11 -13.46
N ALA A 113 13.66 17.62 -13.29
CA ALA A 113 14.11 17.09 -12.00
C ALA A 113 14.00 18.12 -10.87
N ALA A 114 14.26 19.41 -11.16
CA ALA A 114 14.12 20.49 -10.19
C ALA A 114 12.66 20.72 -9.77
N GLU A 115 11.72 20.79 -10.74
CA GLU A 115 10.28 20.94 -10.46
C GLU A 115 9.73 19.75 -9.67
N ALA A 116 10.17 18.52 -10.02
CA ALA A 116 9.77 17.32 -9.29
C ALA A 116 10.29 17.34 -7.85
N ALA A 117 11.55 17.70 -7.63
CA ALA A 117 12.13 17.79 -6.28
C ALA A 117 11.42 18.86 -5.44
N GLU A 118 11.13 20.02 -6.01
CA GLU A 118 10.40 21.09 -5.33
C GLU A 118 8.96 20.69 -4.97
N LEU A 119 8.25 20.02 -5.89
CA LEU A 119 6.91 19.51 -5.63
C LEU A 119 6.92 18.47 -4.50
N LEU A 120 7.91 17.56 -4.49
CA LEU A 120 8.04 16.55 -3.45
C LEU A 120 8.26 17.18 -2.07
N GLU A 121 9.13 18.19 -1.97
CA GLU A 121 9.36 18.89 -0.70
C GLU A 121 8.13 19.66 -0.22
N ARG A 122 7.40 20.33 -1.10
CA ARG A 122 6.11 20.95 -0.75
C ARG A 122 5.11 19.90 -0.25
N THR A 123 5.07 18.72 -0.92
CA THR A 123 4.19 17.62 -0.54
C THR A 123 4.53 17.05 0.83
N ARG A 124 5.83 16.85 1.10
CA ARG A 124 6.33 16.42 2.42
C ARG A 124 5.84 17.37 3.51
N LYS A 125 6.14 18.67 3.35
CA LYS A 125 5.74 19.70 4.31
C LYS A 125 4.23 19.77 4.50
N ALA A 126 3.48 19.72 3.40
CA ALA A 126 2.02 19.78 3.44
C ALA A 126 1.40 18.54 4.10
N THR A 127 1.96 17.35 3.88
CA THR A 127 1.48 16.11 4.50
C THR A 127 1.75 16.07 6.00
N LEU A 128 2.98 16.37 6.41
CA LEU A 128 3.34 16.41 7.84
C LEU A 128 2.58 17.51 8.60
N GLY A 129 2.44 18.70 8.00
CA GLY A 129 1.66 19.79 8.59
C GLY A 129 0.17 19.44 8.73
N ALA A 130 -0.42 18.76 7.74
CA ALA A 130 -1.83 18.34 7.83
C ALA A 130 -2.06 17.28 8.91
N ALA A 131 -1.11 16.37 9.10
CA ALA A 131 -1.20 15.37 10.17
C ALA A 131 -1.24 16.00 11.55
N GLN A 132 -0.44 17.06 11.76
CA GLN A 132 -0.43 17.82 13.04
C GLN A 132 -1.73 18.59 13.31
N GLN A 133 -2.45 18.95 12.25
CA GLN A 133 -3.69 19.72 12.31
C GLN A 133 -4.94 18.87 12.14
N MET A 134 -4.78 17.53 12.12
CA MET A 134 -5.91 16.63 11.94
C MET A 134 -6.86 16.71 13.13
N PRO A 135 -8.16 17.03 12.92
CA PRO A 135 -9.13 17.05 14.00
C PRO A 135 -9.43 15.64 14.48
N ASP A 136 -9.98 15.53 15.69
CA ASP A 136 -10.61 14.30 16.14
C ASP A 136 -11.83 14.00 15.26
N TYR A 137 -11.94 12.78 14.74
CA TYR A 137 -13.05 12.38 13.89
C TYR A 137 -13.49 10.93 14.09
N LEU A 138 -14.69 10.66 13.60
CA LEU A 138 -15.25 9.31 13.44
C LEU A 138 -15.46 9.02 11.97
N VAL A 139 -15.24 7.76 11.58
CA VAL A 139 -15.56 7.25 10.24
C VAL A 139 -16.04 5.81 10.33
N LYS A 140 -16.84 5.40 9.36
CA LYS A 140 -17.26 4.00 9.19
C LYS A 140 -16.47 3.36 8.07
N GLN A 141 -15.81 2.24 8.36
CA GLN A 141 -15.26 1.35 7.36
C GLN A 141 -16.30 0.28 7.00
N GLN A 142 -16.50 0.05 5.72
CA GLN A 142 -17.23 -1.09 5.16
C GLN A 142 -16.22 -1.97 4.46
N ILE A 143 -15.96 -3.15 5.00
CA ILE A 143 -14.92 -4.05 4.52
C ILE A 143 -15.58 -5.29 3.90
N THR A 144 -15.28 -5.57 2.64
CA THR A 144 -15.58 -6.85 2.01
C THR A 144 -14.32 -7.69 2.03
N ARG A 145 -14.35 -8.82 2.77
CA ARG A 145 -13.23 -9.75 2.88
C ARG A 145 -13.41 -10.92 1.94
N SER A 146 -12.37 -11.22 1.17
CA SER A 146 -12.37 -12.32 0.20
C SER A 146 -11.12 -13.17 0.37
N ARG A 147 -11.20 -14.43 -0.03
CA ARG A 147 -10.06 -15.35 -0.08
C ARG A 147 -10.00 -16.06 -1.43
N ALA A 148 -8.79 -16.46 -1.82
CA ALA A 148 -8.54 -17.33 -2.96
C ALA A 148 -7.54 -18.42 -2.55
N ILE A 149 -7.73 -19.65 -3.07
CA ILE A 149 -6.84 -20.77 -2.81
C ILE A 149 -5.65 -20.71 -3.77
N GLY A 150 -4.48 -21.00 -3.26
CA GLY A 150 -3.23 -20.89 -4.02
C GLY A 150 -2.91 -19.44 -4.35
N THR A 151 -2.45 -19.21 -5.57
CA THR A 151 -2.15 -17.88 -6.13
C THR A 151 -3.10 -17.51 -7.27
N THR A 152 -4.29 -18.13 -7.31
CA THR A 152 -5.20 -18.08 -8.45
C THR A 152 -5.92 -16.74 -8.62
N SER A 153 -5.96 -15.92 -7.57
CA SER A 153 -6.79 -14.69 -7.53
C SER A 153 -8.28 -14.96 -7.85
N ASN A 154 -8.74 -16.18 -7.64
CA ASN A 154 -10.15 -16.54 -7.77
C ASN A 154 -10.89 -16.23 -6.45
N TRP A 155 -11.29 -14.97 -6.32
CA TRP A 155 -11.78 -14.39 -5.08
C TRP A 155 -13.19 -14.86 -4.74
N ASN A 156 -13.33 -15.42 -3.54
CA ASN A 156 -14.62 -15.75 -2.92
C ASN A 156 -14.81 -14.87 -1.69
N VAL A 157 -15.90 -14.11 -1.66
CA VAL A 157 -16.27 -13.31 -0.48
C VAL A 157 -16.69 -14.26 0.62
N TYR A 158 -16.09 -14.13 1.81
CA TYR A 158 -16.47 -14.96 2.96
C TYR A 158 -17.19 -14.17 4.04
N ASP A 159 -16.94 -12.86 4.17
CA ASP A 159 -17.74 -11.99 5.05
C ASP A 159 -17.67 -10.50 4.65
N ARG A 160 -18.51 -9.71 5.36
CA ARG A 160 -18.54 -8.26 5.30
C ARG A 160 -18.56 -7.67 6.69
N LEU A 161 -17.65 -6.74 6.96
CA LEU A 161 -17.55 -6.08 8.26
C LEU A 161 -17.98 -4.62 8.15
N SER A 162 -18.62 -4.14 9.22
CA SER A 162 -18.75 -2.71 9.49
C SER A 162 -17.98 -2.37 10.74
N ILE A 163 -17.10 -1.37 10.66
CA ILE A 163 -16.22 -0.96 11.75
C ILE A 163 -16.37 0.55 11.94
N ALA A 164 -16.54 0.99 13.17
CA ALA A 164 -16.36 2.39 13.53
C ALA A 164 -14.89 2.63 13.87
N VAL A 165 -14.31 3.64 13.25
CA VAL A 165 -12.96 4.07 13.57
C VAL A 165 -13.04 5.47 14.17
N SER A 166 -12.48 5.66 15.35
CA SER A 166 -12.28 6.96 15.96
C SER A 166 -10.80 7.32 15.93
N TYR A 167 -10.51 8.50 15.44
CA TYR A 167 -9.18 9.09 15.50
C TYR A 167 -9.18 10.20 16.55
N ARG A 168 -8.19 10.18 17.43
CA ARG A 168 -7.90 11.26 18.39
C ARG A 168 -6.41 11.57 18.34
N GLN A 169 -6.08 12.85 18.25
CA GLN A 169 -4.70 13.30 18.06
C GLN A 169 -3.71 12.71 19.08
N ASN A 170 -4.11 12.54 20.33
CA ASN A 170 -3.25 12.03 21.41
C ASN A 170 -3.31 10.51 21.61
N VAL A 171 -4.22 9.81 20.94
CA VAL A 171 -4.48 8.37 21.15
C VAL A 171 -4.25 7.58 19.87
N GLY A 172 -4.41 8.23 18.70
CA GLY A 172 -4.41 7.58 17.40
C GLY A 172 -5.76 6.96 17.05
N GLU A 173 -5.71 5.94 16.20
CA GLU A 173 -6.87 5.24 15.68
C GLU A 173 -7.35 4.15 16.65
N GLN A 174 -8.65 4.13 16.92
CA GLN A 174 -9.31 3.08 17.68
C GLN A 174 -10.42 2.46 16.86
N TYR A 175 -10.50 1.14 16.85
CA TYR A 175 -11.40 0.36 16.00
C TYR A 175 -12.45 -0.34 16.86
N LYS A 176 -13.73 -0.21 16.46
CA LYS A 176 -14.86 -0.91 17.08
C LYS A 176 -15.67 -1.65 16.03
N LEU A 177 -15.74 -2.98 16.15
CA LEU A 177 -16.60 -3.80 15.30
C LEU A 177 -18.05 -3.48 15.53
N LEU A 178 -18.80 -3.15 14.49
CA LEU A 178 -20.25 -2.84 14.55
C LEU A 178 -21.09 -3.99 14.06
N SER A 179 -20.64 -4.70 13.00
CA SER A 179 -21.37 -5.87 12.50
C SER A 179 -20.48 -6.77 11.66
N VAL A 180 -20.84 -8.06 11.65
CA VAL A 180 -20.33 -9.09 10.75
C VAL A 180 -21.51 -9.60 9.92
N ASN A 181 -21.45 -9.51 8.60
CA ASN A 181 -22.54 -9.86 7.68
C ASN A 181 -23.89 -9.20 8.02
N GLY A 182 -23.84 -7.97 8.54
CA GLY A 182 -25.02 -7.19 8.93
C GLY A 182 -25.57 -7.52 10.33
N MET A 183 -25.05 -8.54 11.00
CA MET A 183 -25.45 -8.89 12.38
C MET A 183 -24.52 -8.22 13.38
N PRO A 184 -25.03 -7.72 14.54
CA PRO A 184 -24.20 -7.25 15.62
C PRO A 184 -23.24 -8.35 16.08
N PRO A 185 -21.97 -8.01 16.40
CA PRO A 185 -21.05 -8.99 16.99
C PRO A 185 -21.47 -9.36 18.40
N ASN A 186 -21.02 -10.50 18.90
CA ASN A 186 -21.20 -10.86 20.31
C ASN A 186 -20.53 -9.81 21.19
N VAL A 187 -21.04 -9.62 22.42
CA VAL A 187 -20.56 -8.57 23.33
C VAL A 187 -19.05 -8.66 23.56
N ASP A 188 -18.53 -9.89 23.67
CA ASP A 188 -17.09 -10.17 23.87
C ASP A 188 -16.23 -9.80 22.66
N GLU A 189 -16.81 -9.67 21.46
CA GLU A 189 -16.12 -9.26 20.22
C GLU A 189 -16.07 -7.73 20.06
N GLN A 190 -16.84 -6.98 20.84
CA GLN A 190 -16.94 -5.51 20.69
C GLN A 190 -15.82 -4.74 21.38
N GLU A 191 -15.23 -5.26 22.45
CA GLU A 191 -14.23 -4.56 23.27
C GLU A 191 -12.81 -4.93 22.90
N GLY A 192 -12.00 -3.92 22.61
CA GLY A 192 -10.56 -3.99 22.38
C GLY A 192 -10.11 -3.40 21.06
N SER A 193 -8.87 -2.93 21.02
CA SER A 193 -8.23 -2.33 19.85
C SER A 193 -7.98 -3.32 18.70
N ASN A 194 -8.15 -4.62 18.94
CA ASN A 194 -7.74 -5.68 18.04
C ASN A 194 -8.92 -6.61 17.68
N TYR A 195 -9.96 -6.04 17.01
CA TYR A 195 -11.09 -6.84 16.52
C TYR A 195 -10.64 -8.01 15.62
N GLY A 196 -9.48 -7.87 14.95
CA GLY A 196 -8.92 -8.90 14.07
C GLY A 196 -8.55 -10.20 14.81
N GLU A 197 -8.06 -10.11 16.03
CA GLU A 197 -7.73 -11.28 16.86
C GLU A 197 -8.97 -12.11 17.19
N LYS A 198 -10.11 -11.42 17.35
CA LYS A 198 -11.38 -12.06 17.76
C LYS A 198 -12.15 -12.68 16.59
N ILE A 199 -12.11 -12.05 15.43
CA ILE A 199 -12.86 -12.53 14.24
C ILE A 199 -11.96 -13.28 13.24
N GLY A 200 -10.64 -13.27 13.46
CA GLY A 200 -9.67 -13.87 12.55
C GLY A 200 -9.62 -13.23 11.16
N GLY A 201 -8.79 -13.80 10.30
CA GLY A 201 -8.59 -13.30 8.93
C GLY A 201 -7.68 -12.09 8.85
N THR A 202 -7.59 -11.51 7.66
CA THR A 202 -6.74 -10.34 7.41
C THR A 202 -7.39 -9.08 7.94
N THR A 203 -6.62 -8.31 8.69
CA THR A 203 -6.96 -6.97 9.14
C THR A 203 -5.84 -6.01 8.78
N SER A 204 -6.12 -4.73 8.71
CA SER A 204 -5.16 -3.68 8.44
C SER A 204 -5.46 -2.47 9.30
N SER A 205 -4.46 -1.65 9.54
CA SER A 205 -4.53 -0.39 10.28
C SER A 205 -3.55 0.62 9.70
N GLY A 206 -3.74 1.89 9.98
CA GLY A 206 -2.84 2.95 9.52
C GLY A 206 -3.13 3.49 8.12
N GLU A 207 -4.24 3.10 7.48
CA GLU A 207 -4.62 3.58 6.13
C GLU A 207 -4.86 5.09 6.08
N TYR A 208 -5.10 5.73 7.21
CA TYR A 208 -5.47 7.15 7.26
C TYR A 208 -4.28 8.07 6.97
N VAL A 209 -3.61 8.53 7.99
CA VAL A 209 -2.52 9.51 7.85
C VAL A 209 -1.17 8.87 8.18
N SER A 210 -1.18 7.83 9.01
CA SER A 210 0.01 7.21 9.60
C SER A 210 0.99 6.71 8.54
N MET A 211 0.51 6.04 7.47
CA MET A 211 1.37 5.54 6.39
C MET A 211 2.05 6.67 5.61
N LEU A 212 1.31 7.75 5.29
CA LEU A 212 1.89 8.90 4.59
C LEU A 212 2.88 9.66 5.48
N VAL A 213 2.57 9.80 6.78
CA VAL A 213 3.49 10.43 7.74
C VAL A 213 4.78 9.63 7.82
N GLN A 214 4.71 8.32 8.02
CA GLN A 214 5.88 7.45 8.06
C GLN A 214 6.71 7.54 6.79
N LEU A 215 6.07 7.56 5.62
CA LEU A 215 6.78 7.66 4.34
C LEU A 215 7.57 8.99 4.22
N PHE A 216 7.03 10.08 4.76
CA PHE A 216 7.65 11.41 4.65
C PHE A 216 8.50 11.81 5.86
N GLU A 217 8.53 11.04 6.95
CA GLU A 217 9.43 11.26 8.08
C GLU A 217 10.89 11.14 7.65
N THR A 218 11.74 12.05 8.16
CA THR A 218 13.17 12.03 7.85
C THR A 218 13.86 10.75 8.30
N ALA A 219 13.39 10.15 9.40
CA ALA A 219 13.92 8.90 9.94
C ALA A 219 13.76 7.70 8.99
N THR A 220 12.74 7.73 8.13
CA THR A 220 12.46 6.67 7.16
C THR A 220 13.44 6.67 5.99
N GLN A 221 14.10 7.81 5.70
CA GLN A 221 15.04 7.98 4.60
C GLN A 221 14.51 7.42 3.27
N ALA A 222 13.20 7.61 3.01
CA ALA A 222 12.57 7.14 1.79
C ALA A 222 13.23 7.77 0.56
N GLU A 223 13.60 6.93 -0.40
CA GLU A 223 14.13 7.36 -1.70
C GLU A 223 12.96 7.58 -2.66
N PHE A 224 12.98 8.67 -3.44
CA PHE A 224 11.91 9.00 -4.38
C PHE A 224 12.49 9.32 -5.76
N GLU A 225 11.80 8.84 -6.80
CA GLU A 225 12.09 9.15 -8.20
C GLU A 225 10.80 9.54 -8.93
N ALA A 226 10.79 10.68 -9.62
CA ALA A 226 9.68 11.09 -10.46
C ALA A 226 9.70 10.28 -11.77
N VAL A 227 8.79 9.33 -11.92
CA VAL A 227 8.78 8.39 -13.04
C VAL A 227 7.76 8.71 -14.12
N ASP A 228 6.68 9.42 -13.77
CA ASP A 228 5.57 9.64 -14.69
C ASP A 228 4.67 10.82 -14.29
N THR A 229 3.68 11.08 -15.12
CA THR A 229 2.56 11.97 -14.83
C THR A 229 1.24 11.28 -15.12
N ASP A 230 0.17 11.68 -14.44
CA ASP A 230 -1.15 11.12 -14.62
C ASP A 230 -2.25 12.16 -14.33
N THR A 231 -3.49 11.74 -14.49
CA THR A 231 -4.66 12.50 -14.08
C THR A 231 -5.56 11.61 -13.24
N LEU A 232 -5.66 11.90 -11.95
CA LEU A 232 -6.58 11.23 -11.05
C LEU A 232 -7.78 12.13 -10.76
N ARG A 233 -9.00 11.61 -11.03
CA ARG A 233 -10.24 12.35 -10.74
C ARG A 233 -10.17 13.82 -11.22
N THR A 234 -9.75 14.03 -12.48
CA THR A 234 -9.51 15.32 -13.13
C THR A 234 -8.33 16.16 -12.61
N ARG A 235 -7.64 15.72 -11.56
CA ARG A 235 -6.46 16.40 -10.97
C ARG A 235 -5.19 15.94 -11.66
N ARG A 236 -4.35 16.88 -12.10
CA ARG A 236 -3.04 16.59 -12.70
C ARG A 236 -2.04 16.20 -11.61
N THR A 237 -1.41 15.05 -11.78
CA THR A 237 -0.48 14.51 -10.79
C THR A 237 0.91 14.25 -11.39
N VAL A 238 1.92 14.29 -10.53
CA VAL A 238 3.24 13.68 -10.78
C VAL A 238 3.28 12.35 -10.02
N VAL A 239 3.75 11.32 -10.70
CA VAL A 239 3.91 9.99 -10.11
C VAL A 239 5.34 9.79 -9.68
N TYR A 240 5.54 9.49 -8.40
CA TYR A 240 6.84 9.14 -7.85
C TYR A 240 6.84 7.66 -7.47
N GLU A 241 7.90 6.94 -7.89
CA GLU A 241 8.26 5.69 -7.23
C GLU A 241 9.00 6.01 -5.94
N TYR A 242 8.80 5.16 -4.95
CA TYR A 242 9.51 5.27 -3.68
C TYR A 242 9.97 3.92 -3.18
N SER A 243 11.01 3.92 -2.33
CA SER A 243 11.49 2.74 -1.62
C SER A 243 11.93 3.09 -0.21
N VAL A 244 11.70 2.18 0.72
CA VAL A 244 12.12 2.23 2.11
C VAL A 244 12.70 0.87 2.49
N LYS A 245 13.96 0.87 2.91
CA LYS A 245 14.64 -0.34 3.35
C LYS A 245 14.08 -0.86 4.67
N ARG A 246 14.17 -2.16 4.90
CA ARG A 246 13.66 -2.81 6.10
C ARG A 246 14.19 -2.19 7.41
N GLU A 247 15.47 -1.88 7.47
CA GLU A 247 16.12 -1.31 8.67
C GLU A 247 15.64 0.11 9.03
N LEU A 248 15.03 0.82 8.08
CA LEU A 248 14.47 2.17 8.25
C LEU A 248 12.94 2.17 8.31
N SER A 249 12.34 1.00 8.15
CA SER A 249 10.89 0.81 8.08
C SER A 249 10.28 0.65 9.47
N LYS A 250 9.06 1.15 9.62
CA LYS A 250 8.17 0.86 10.76
C LYS A 250 7.01 -0.05 10.34
N GLN A 251 7.02 -0.53 9.08
CA GLN A 251 5.94 -1.38 8.58
C GLN A 251 6.10 -2.79 9.09
N THR A 252 5.08 -3.28 9.80
CA THR A 252 5.04 -4.62 10.38
C THR A 252 4.02 -5.48 9.65
N LEU A 253 4.39 -6.71 9.34
CA LEU A 253 3.47 -7.78 8.97
C LEU A 253 3.28 -8.68 10.18
N GLN A 254 2.02 -8.98 10.47
CA GLN A 254 1.63 -9.90 11.56
C GLN A 254 0.87 -11.08 10.97
N PHE A 255 1.16 -12.27 11.46
CA PHE A 255 0.47 -13.50 11.09
C PHE A 255 0.08 -14.28 12.33
N GLN A 256 -1.17 -14.79 12.34
CA GLN A 256 -1.71 -15.63 13.40
C GLN A 256 -2.35 -16.88 12.76
N ALA A 257 -1.86 -18.06 13.10
CA ALA A 257 -2.27 -19.32 12.48
C ALA A 257 -3.71 -19.76 12.86
N GLY A 258 -4.26 -19.22 13.92
CA GLY A 258 -5.60 -19.48 14.44
C GLY A 258 -5.91 -18.61 15.64
N ILE A 259 -7.17 -18.60 16.10
CA ILE A 259 -7.63 -17.71 17.18
C ILE A 259 -6.82 -17.92 18.46
N ASP A 260 -6.43 -19.16 18.75
CA ASP A 260 -5.67 -19.53 19.96
C ASP A 260 -4.16 -19.52 19.76
N ALA A 261 -3.67 -19.23 18.57
CA ALA A 261 -2.24 -19.19 18.28
C ALA A 261 -1.65 -17.82 18.64
N SER A 262 -0.43 -17.80 19.18
CA SER A 262 0.30 -16.56 19.38
C SER A 262 0.64 -15.92 18.03
N PRO A 263 0.42 -14.62 17.84
CA PRO A 263 0.81 -13.93 16.64
C PRO A 263 2.33 -13.88 16.50
N VAL A 264 2.82 -14.02 15.27
CA VAL A 264 4.20 -13.75 14.90
C VAL A 264 4.24 -12.49 14.03
N GLU A 265 5.27 -11.67 14.22
CA GLU A 265 5.40 -10.42 13.49
C GLU A 265 6.81 -10.23 12.93
N THR A 266 6.92 -9.43 11.87
CA THR A 266 8.19 -9.05 11.29
C THR A 266 8.12 -7.65 10.70
N ILE A 267 9.20 -6.89 10.80
CA ILE A 267 9.37 -5.63 10.10
C ILE A 267 9.80 -5.96 8.67
N VAL A 268 9.27 -5.23 7.70
CA VAL A 268 9.56 -5.40 6.26
C VAL A 268 9.93 -4.08 5.63
N GLY A 269 10.76 -4.13 4.58
CA GLY A 269 10.92 -3.00 3.68
C GLY A 269 9.67 -2.81 2.82
N TYR A 270 9.52 -1.67 2.19
CA TYR A 270 8.41 -1.44 1.28
C TYR A 270 8.78 -0.49 0.14
N ARG A 271 8.13 -0.67 -0.98
CA ARG A 271 8.25 0.19 -2.15
C ARG A 271 6.88 0.42 -2.77
N GLY A 272 6.78 1.42 -3.64
CA GLY A 272 5.51 1.67 -4.31
C GLY A 272 5.51 2.94 -5.12
N ARG A 273 4.31 3.50 -5.30
CA ARG A 273 4.09 4.74 -6.03
C ARG A 273 3.17 5.68 -5.26
N ILE A 274 3.42 6.98 -5.41
CA ILE A 274 2.51 8.03 -4.96
C ILE A 274 2.12 8.92 -6.15
N TRP A 275 0.85 9.31 -6.19
CA TRP A 275 0.32 10.31 -7.12
C TRP A 275 0.17 11.62 -6.39
N VAL A 276 1.04 12.57 -6.70
CA VAL A 276 1.07 13.87 -6.05
C VAL A 276 0.34 14.91 -6.91
N ASP A 277 -0.69 15.51 -6.36
CA ASP A 277 -1.42 16.63 -6.97
C ASP A 277 -0.49 17.83 -7.16
N ARG A 278 -0.41 18.35 -8.39
CA ARG A 278 0.46 19.48 -8.73
C ARG A 278 -0.01 20.83 -8.18
N GLU A 279 -1.30 20.96 -7.89
CA GLU A 279 -1.89 22.21 -7.39
C GLU A 279 -1.90 22.27 -5.87
N ASP A 280 -2.39 21.21 -5.22
CA ASP A 280 -2.58 21.18 -3.78
C ASP A 280 -1.37 20.59 -3.03
N ASN A 281 -0.37 20.04 -3.75
CA ASN A 281 0.81 19.37 -3.16
C ASN A 281 0.40 18.26 -2.18
N ARG A 282 -0.56 17.41 -2.57
CA ARG A 282 -1.11 16.34 -1.73
C ARG A 282 -1.04 15.00 -2.46
N VAL A 283 -0.88 13.93 -1.69
CA VAL A 283 -0.91 12.55 -2.22
C VAL A 283 -2.36 12.11 -2.39
N LEU A 284 -2.78 11.89 -3.64
CA LEU A 284 -4.15 11.43 -3.96
C LEU A 284 -4.27 9.91 -4.00
N ARG A 285 -3.17 9.19 -4.20
CA ARG A 285 -3.09 7.72 -4.17
C ARG A 285 -1.73 7.28 -3.65
N LEU A 286 -1.75 6.23 -2.84
CA LEU A 286 -0.57 5.52 -2.36
C LEU A 286 -0.70 4.05 -2.75
N GLU A 287 0.27 3.52 -3.49
CA GLU A 287 0.46 2.09 -3.72
C GLU A 287 1.67 1.62 -2.93
N THR A 288 1.55 0.48 -2.25
CA THR A 288 2.63 -0.09 -1.44
C THR A 288 2.75 -1.59 -1.70
N ILE A 289 3.98 -2.08 -1.83
CA ILE A 289 4.34 -3.49 -1.92
C ILE A 289 5.39 -3.75 -0.86
N SER A 290 5.15 -4.70 0.04
CA SER A 290 6.15 -5.13 1.02
C SER A 290 7.26 -5.89 0.32
N VAL A 291 8.49 -5.57 0.69
CA VAL A 291 9.72 -6.21 0.20
C VAL A 291 10.56 -6.67 1.39
N GLU A 292 11.62 -7.45 1.13
CA GLU A 292 12.50 -7.96 2.18
C GLU A 292 11.75 -8.75 3.28
N ILE A 293 10.66 -9.44 2.88
CA ILE A 293 9.93 -10.35 3.77
C ILE A 293 10.84 -11.56 4.04
N PRO A 294 11.07 -11.95 5.31
CA PRO A 294 11.87 -13.13 5.60
C PRO A 294 11.32 -14.38 4.92
N PRO A 295 12.18 -15.25 4.32
CA PRO A 295 11.73 -16.42 3.56
C PRO A 295 10.91 -17.45 4.36
N ASP A 296 11.14 -17.50 5.66
CA ASP A 296 10.48 -18.37 6.64
C ASP A 296 9.20 -17.76 7.24
N PHE A 297 8.92 -16.48 6.96
CA PHE A 297 7.72 -15.83 7.45
C PHE A 297 6.47 -16.32 6.69
N PRO A 298 5.35 -16.58 7.39
CA PRO A 298 4.17 -17.15 6.73
C PRO A 298 3.55 -16.26 5.64
N ILE A 299 3.61 -14.93 5.77
CA ILE A 299 3.18 -14.02 4.70
C ILE A 299 4.32 -13.91 3.69
N THR A 300 4.05 -14.24 2.43
CA THR A 300 5.05 -14.24 1.34
C THR A 300 4.90 -13.03 0.40
N ALA A 301 3.74 -12.36 0.41
CA ALA A 301 3.52 -11.12 -0.31
C ALA A 301 2.45 -10.28 0.39
N ALA A 302 2.64 -8.97 0.39
CA ALA A 302 1.66 -8.01 0.89
C ALA A 302 1.67 -6.78 -0.01
N ARG A 303 0.48 -6.27 -0.34
CA ARG A 303 0.34 -5.01 -1.07
C ARG A 303 -0.92 -4.28 -0.68
N SER A 304 -0.88 -2.96 -0.87
CA SER A 304 -2.04 -2.10 -0.64
C SER A 304 -2.13 -1.00 -1.70
N VAL A 305 -3.35 -0.54 -1.92
CA VAL A 305 -3.65 0.67 -2.71
C VAL A 305 -4.63 1.50 -1.89
N ILE A 306 -4.30 2.75 -1.62
CA ILE A 306 -5.15 3.67 -0.87
C ILE A 306 -5.43 4.89 -1.73
N ASP A 307 -6.70 5.19 -1.94
CA ASP A 307 -7.18 6.41 -2.59
C ASP A 307 -7.65 7.41 -1.54
N TYR A 308 -7.18 8.66 -1.65
CA TYR A 308 -7.54 9.76 -0.77
C TYR A 308 -8.43 10.75 -1.49
N GLU A 309 -9.44 11.28 -0.80
CA GLU A 309 -10.37 12.29 -1.30
C GLU A 309 -10.54 13.42 -0.28
N TRP A 310 -10.93 14.59 -0.79
CA TRP A 310 -11.26 15.72 0.07
C TRP A 310 -12.61 15.50 0.76
N VAL A 311 -12.59 15.56 2.08
CA VAL A 311 -13.74 15.35 2.94
C VAL A 311 -13.90 16.55 3.88
N ALA A 312 -15.09 17.12 3.93
CA ALA A 312 -15.39 18.20 4.87
C ALA A 312 -15.69 17.64 6.26
N ILE A 313 -14.97 18.12 7.26
CA ILE A 313 -15.27 17.91 8.68
C ILE A 313 -15.43 19.30 9.30
N ASN A 314 -16.65 19.66 9.74
CA ASN A 314 -16.97 21.00 10.24
C ASN A 314 -16.52 22.13 9.30
N GLU A 315 -16.92 22.06 8.05
CA GLU A 315 -16.63 23.07 7.01
C GLU A 315 -15.15 23.17 6.60
N VAL A 316 -14.24 22.44 7.26
CA VAL A 316 -12.82 22.36 6.88
C VAL A 316 -12.60 21.10 6.07
N SER A 317 -11.96 21.26 4.90
CA SER A 317 -11.62 20.14 4.03
C SER A 317 -10.31 19.46 4.45
N HIS A 318 -10.37 18.16 4.63
CA HIS A 318 -9.23 17.29 4.93
C HIS A 318 -9.09 16.22 3.84
N LEU A 319 -7.86 15.89 3.47
CA LEU A 319 -7.61 14.78 2.55
C LEU A 319 -7.54 13.49 3.35
N LEU A 320 -8.52 12.61 3.16
CA LEU A 320 -8.72 11.38 3.94
C LEU A 320 -8.97 10.19 3.01
N PRO A 321 -8.70 8.95 3.45
CA PRO A 321 -8.97 7.75 2.66
C PRO A 321 -10.44 7.67 2.26
N SER A 322 -10.69 7.38 0.99
CA SER A 322 -12.04 7.06 0.47
C SER A 322 -12.19 5.57 0.22
N ARG A 323 -11.11 4.91 -0.18
CA ARG A 323 -11.04 3.48 -0.44
C ARG A 323 -9.63 2.95 -0.15
N ALA A 324 -9.56 1.72 0.35
CA ALA A 324 -8.32 0.96 0.40
C ALA A 324 -8.55 -0.47 -0.11
N LEU A 325 -7.55 -1.02 -0.78
CA LEU A 325 -7.47 -2.43 -1.15
C LEU A 325 -6.21 -3.00 -0.53
N ILE A 326 -6.34 -4.10 0.22
CA ILE A 326 -5.22 -4.78 0.85
C ILE A 326 -5.24 -6.23 0.44
N GLU A 327 -4.12 -6.73 -0.04
CA GLU A 327 -3.97 -8.12 -0.45
C GLU A 327 -2.74 -8.72 0.21
N LEU A 328 -2.93 -9.92 0.76
CA LEU A 328 -1.86 -10.73 1.34
C LEU A 328 -1.83 -12.10 0.66
N THR A 329 -0.64 -12.64 0.50
CA THR A 329 -0.43 -14.05 0.20
C THR A 329 0.28 -14.70 1.36
N SER A 330 -0.29 -15.75 1.91
CA SER A 330 0.31 -16.53 3.00
C SER A 330 0.54 -17.97 2.58
N ARG A 331 1.57 -18.57 3.18
CA ARG A 331 1.91 -19.98 2.98
C ARG A 331 2.10 -20.65 4.34
N LEU A 332 1.32 -21.68 4.61
CA LEU A 332 1.44 -22.49 5.81
C LEU A 332 1.64 -23.96 5.40
N GLY A 333 2.87 -24.44 5.53
CA GLY A 333 3.29 -25.73 4.97
C GLY A 333 3.15 -25.75 3.44
N SER A 334 2.38 -26.71 2.92
CA SER A 334 2.09 -26.83 1.47
C SER A 334 0.90 -25.98 1.01
N ARG A 335 0.16 -25.38 1.93
CA ARG A 335 -1.04 -24.58 1.61
C ARG A 335 -0.68 -23.13 1.39
N THR A 336 -1.01 -22.60 0.22
CA THR A 336 -0.97 -21.17 -0.08
C THR A 336 -2.39 -20.63 -0.12
N GLU A 337 -2.59 -19.46 0.46
CA GLU A 337 -3.88 -18.75 0.48
C GLU A 337 -3.65 -17.25 0.21
N GLN A 338 -4.53 -16.66 -0.56
CA GLN A 338 -4.59 -15.22 -0.75
C GLN A 338 -5.80 -14.66 -0.02
N THR A 339 -5.63 -13.51 0.61
CA THR A 339 -6.71 -12.76 1.24
C THR A 339 -6.77 -11.36 0.68
N ARG A 340 -7.98 -10.80 0.59
CA ARG A 340 -8.25 -9.45 0.07
C ARG A 340 -9.26 -8.75 0.96
N ASN A 341 -8.94 -7.53 1.36
CA ASN A 341 -9.86 -6.58 2.00
C ASN A 341 -10.12 -5.41 1.06
N ASP A 342 -11.34 -5.24 0.63
CA ASP A 342 -11.82 -4.05 -0.08
C ASP A 342 -12.55 -3.17 0.93
N ILE A 343 -11.98 -2.00 1.25
CA ILE A 343 -12.40 -1.12 2.32
C ILE A 343 -12.96 0.17 1.72
N LEU A 344 -14.19 0.52 2.10
CA LEU A 344 -14.80 1.81 1.79
C LEU A 344 -14.94 2.63 3.07
N PHE A 345 -14.48 3.88 3.03
CA PHE A 345 -14.57 4.81 4.14
C PHE A 345 -15.76 5.74 3.92
N ARG A 346 -16.67 5.81 4.91
CA ARG A 346 -17.93 6.53 4.78
C ARG A 346 -18.28 7.32 6.04
N GLY A 347 -18.90 8.48 5.84
CA GLY A 347 -19.51 9.25 6.91
C GLY A 347 -18.51 9.82 7.92
N TYR A 348 -17.43 10.42 7.41
CA TYR A 348 -16.53 11.21 8.24
C TYR A 348 -17.28 12.31 8.97
N ARG A 349 -17.05 12.43 10.26
CA ARG A 349 -17.66 13.47 11.09
C ARG A 349 -16.77 13.76 12.28
N LYS A 350 -16.89 14.97 12.83
CA LYS A 350 -16.16 15.34 14.06
C LYS A 350 -16.51 14.38 15.18
N PHE A 351 -15.50 14.02 15.95
CA PHE A 351 -15.66 13.37 17.24
C PHE A 351 -15.99 14.46 18.25
N GLY A 352 -17.19 14.49 18.76
CA GLY A 352 -17.66 15.48 19.73
C GLY A 352 -18.23 14.82 20.95
#